data_6d26047913ef5b7934ca52cb83636ad1
#
_entry.id   6d26047913ef5b7934ca52cb83636ad1
#
_cell.length_a   1.000
_cell.length_b   1.000
_cell.length_c   1.000
_cell.angle_alpha   90.00
_cell.angle_beta   90.00
_cell.angle_gamma   90.00
#
_symmetry.space_group_name_H-M   'P 1'
#
loop_
_entity.id
_entity.type
_entity.pdbx_description
1 polymer ?
#
loop_
_entity_poly.entity_id
_entity_poly.type
_entity_poly.pdbx_seq_one_letter_code
_entity_poly.pdbx_strand_id
1 'polypeptide(L)'
;MSGYHFLFVPGPSNVPAAVQQAIHCPMEDHRNPNIPDLIQPILEDLKKVLLTKSGKTVFFPSSGTGCWEAALQSTLNIGDKVLGASFGQFSMLWLDMCARLKFKPIIMEEEWGTGANLENYHKHLSEDKDHTIKAVLVCQNETATGVKSDVKGVRKILDDLGHPALLMVDGVSSVAS
;
A
#
# COMPACT_ATOMS: atom_id res chain seq x y z
N MET A 1 15.64 -33.60 13.54
CA MET A 1 14.32 -33.13 14.02
C MET A 1 13.35 -33.31 12.87
N SER A 2 12.39 -34.23 13.02
CA SER A 2 11.34 -34.49 12.03
C SER A 2 10.08 -33.73 12.48
N GLY A 3 9.60 -32.78 11.69
CA GLY A 3 8.38 -32.04 11.93
C GLY A 3 8.29 -30.80 11.05
N TYR A 4 7.08 -30.28 10.85
CA TYR A 4 6.88 -29.02 10.17
C TYR A 4 7.18 -27.87 11.15
N HIS A 5 8.02 -26.94 10.72
CA HIS A 5 8.23 -25.70 11.44
C HIS A 5 7.23 -24.65 10.95
N PHE A 6 6.45 -24.09 11.86
CA PHE A 6 5.53 -23.02 11.58
C PHE A 6 6.12 -21.67 12.00
N LEU A 7 6.03 -20.68 11.12
CA LEU A 7 6.44 -19.31 11.41
C LEU A 7 5.23 -18.52 11.93
N PHE A 8 5.32 -18.04 13.16
CA PHE A 8 4.32 -17.18 13.80
C PHE A 8 4.81 -15.73 13.81
N VAL A 9 5.12 -15.22 12.63
CA VAL A 9 5.61 -13.85 12.41
C VAL A 9 4.82 -13.20 11.27
N PRO A 10 4.73 -11.86 11.22
CA PRO A 10 4.04 -11.16 10.13
C PRO A 10 4.63 -11.44 8.74
N GLY A 11 5.89 -11.82 8.71
CA GLY A 11 6.61 -12.22 7.50
C GLY A 11 8.11 -12.42 7.80
N PRO A 12 8.79 -13.29 7.06
CA PRO A 12 8.26 -14.21 6.05
C PRO A 12 7.37 -15.30 6.66
N SER A 13 6.34 -15.73 5.93
CA SER A 13 5.43 -16.80 6.34
C SER A 13 5.77 -18.13 5.66
N ASN A 14 5.16 -19.23 6.13
CA ASN A 14 5.29 -20.51 5.46
C ASN A 14 4.65 -20.46 4.07
N VAL A 15 5.40 -20.85 3.04
CA VAL A 15 4.91 -20.92 1.67
C VAL A 15 4.26 -22.30 1.44
N PRO A 16 3.01 -22.38 0.94
CA PRO A 16 2.35 -23.64 0.62
C PRO A 16 3.17 -24.49 -0.37
N ALA A 17 3.14 -25.81 -0.21
CA ALA A 17 3.93 -26.72 -1.04
C ALA A 17 3.67 -26.58 -2.54
N ALA A 18 2.41 -26.37 -2.94
CA ALA A 18 2.05 -26.14 -4.35
C ALA A 18 2.71 -24.89 -4.92
N VAL A 19 2.81 -23.80 -4.11
CA VAL A 19 3.47 -22.55 -4.53
C VAL A 19 4.97 -22.76 -4.62
N GLN A 20 5.59 -23.49 -3.66
CA GLN A 20 7.03 -23.83 -3.71
C GLN A 20 7.35 -24.65 -4.97
N GLN A 21 6.51 -25.63 -5.32
CA GLN A 21 6.67 -26.42 -6.55
C GLN A 21 6.55 -25.56 -7.80
N ALA A 22 5.63 -24.61 -7.84
CA ALA A 22 5.46 -23.70 -8.98
C ALA A 22 6.65 -22.74 -9.14
N ILE A 23 7.28 -22.32 -8.04
CA ILE A 23 8.49 -21.48 -8.09
C ILE A 23 9.70 -22.27 -8.61
N HIS A 24 9.74 -23.59 -8.41
CA HIS A 24 10.84 -24.45 -8.84
C HIS A 24 10.75 -24.75 -10.34
N CYS A 25 10.97 -23.74 -11.17
CA CYS A 25 11.01 -23.83 -12.63
C CYS A 25 12.38 -23.37 -13.17
N PRO A 26 12.77 -23.82 -14.37
CA PRO A 26 13.99 -23.34 -15.03
C PRO A 26 13.92 -21.81 -15.23
N MET A 27 15.10 -21.18 -15.21
CA MET A 27 15.21 -19.75 -15.52
C MET A 27 14.88 -19.51 -17.00
N GLU A 28 14.09 -18.48 -17.25
CA GLU A 28 13.73 -18.01 -18.58
C GLU A 28 14.49 -16.71 -18.92
N ASP A 29 14.82 -16.55 -20.19
CA ASP A 29 15.35 -15.27 -20.66
C ASP A 29 14.22 -14.22 -20.65
N HIS A 30 14.39 -13.16 -19.87
CA HIS A 30 13.42 -12.07 -19.77
C HIS A 30 13.13 -11.35 -21.11
N ARG A 31 13.96 -11.57 -22.15
CA ARG A 31 13.75 -11.08 -23.51
C ARG A 31 13.08 -12.10 -24.42
N ASN A 32 12.79 -13.30 -23.90
CA ASN A 32 12.08 -14.31 -24.65
C ASN A 32 10.73 -13.74 -25.17
N PRO A 33 10.42 -13.83 -26.45
CA PRO A 33 9.17 -13.31 -27.02
C PRO A 33 7.90 -13.91 -26.39
N ASN A 34 8.00 -15.06 -25.73
CA ASN A 34 6.88 -15.71 -25.06
C ASN A 34 6.65 -15.18 -23.61
N ILE A 35 7.49 -14.33 -23.07
CA ILE A 35 7.32 -13.76 -21.72
C ILE A 35 5.97 -13.00 -21.57
N PRO A 36 5.49 -12.21 -22.56
CA PRO A 36 4.17 -11.60 -22.48
C PRO A 36 3.04 -12.60 -22.27
N ASP A 37 3.11 -13.78 -22.88
CA ASP A 37 2.08 -14.83 -22.75
C ASP A 37 2.02 -15.39 -21.32
N LEU A 38 3.12 -15.38 -20.60
CA LEU A 38 3.18 -15.74 -19.19
C LEU A 38 2.67 -14.60 -18.29
N ILE A 39 3.08 -13.36 -18.57
CA ILE A 39 2.85 -12.21 -17.69
C ILE A 39 1.43 -11.65 -17.81
N GLN A 40 0.88 -11.58 -19.03
CA GLN A 40 -0.42 -10.96 -19.27
C GLN A 40 -1.58 -11.62 -18.49
N PRO A 41 -1.70 -12.96 -18.43
CA PRO A 41 -2.71 -13.61 -17.60
C PRO A 41 -2.58 -13.28 -16.11
N ILE A 42 -1.34 -13.17 -15.60
CA ILE A 42 -1.07 -12.82 -14.20
C ILE A 42 -1.59 -11.41 -13.88
N LEU A 43 -1.33 -10.44 -14.76
CA LEU A 43 -1.82 -9.05 -14.59
C LEU A 43 -3.36 -9.00 -14.58
N GLU A 44 -4.04 -9.78 -15.42
CA GLU A 44 -5.50 -9.84 -15.44
C GLU A 44 -6.06 -10.55 -14.20
N ASP A 45 -5.41 -11.62 -13.72
CA ASP A 45 -5.84 -12.32 -12.51
C ASP A 45 -5.62 -11.48 -11.25
N LEU A 46 -4.58 -10.67 -11.19
CA LEU A 46 -4.36 -9.72 -10.09
C LEU A 46 -5.51 -8.72 -9.94
N LYS A 47 -6.19 -8.34 -11.02
CA LYS A 47 -7.40 -7.49 -10.92
C LYS A 47 -8.51 -8.15 -10.12
N LYS A 48 -8.65 -9.48 -10.20
CA LYS A 48 -9.63 -10.25 -9.42
C LYS A 48 -9.28 -10.23 -7.93
N VAL A 49 -7.99 -10.37 -7.59
CA VAL A 49 -7.49 -10.29 -6.21
C VAL A 49 -7.70 -8.89 -5.64
N LEU A 50 -7.40 -7.86 -6.43
CA LEU A 50 -7.55 -6.46 -6.05
C LEU A 50 -8.99 -5.93 -6.19
N LEU A 51 -9.95 -6.78 -6.58
CA LEU A 51 -11.37 -6.46 -6.76
C LEU A 51 -11.60 -5.24 -7.66
N THR A 52 -10.78 -5.06 -8.70
CA THR A 52 -10.92 -3.95 -9.64
C THR A 52 -11.29 -4.43 -11.04
N LYS A 53 -12.17 -3.67 -11.72
CA LYS A 53 -12.56 -3.93 -13.12
C LYS A 53 -11.82 -3.01 -14.10
N SER A 54 -11.58 -1.77 -13.71
CA SER A 54 -11.01 -0.71 -14.57
C SER A 54 -9.58 -0.34 -14.20
N GLY A 55 -9.10 -0.73 -13.02
CA GLY A 55 -7.73 -0.45 -12.57
C GLY A 55 -6.69 -1.17 -13.41
N LYS A 56 -5.49 -0.60 -13.47
CA LYS A 56 -4.31 -1.25 -14.03
C LYS A 56 -3.51 -1.89 -12.91
N THR A 57 -3.06 -3.12 -13.13
CA THR A 57 -2.15 -3.82 -12.23
C THR A 57 -0.73 -3.68 -12.76
N VAL A 58 0.20 -3.40 -11.87
CA VAL A 58 1.63 -3.32 -12.16
C VAL A 58 2.35 -4.05 -11.04
N PHE A 59 3.39 -4.80 -11.36
CA PHE A 59 4.22 -5.40 -10.34
C PHE A 59 5.69 -5.04 -10.54
N PHE A 60 6.40 -4.92 -9.42
CA PHE A 60 7.81 -4.63 -9.37
C PHE A 60 8.53 -5.72 -8.56
N PRO A 61 9.69 -6.19 -9.00
CA PRO A 61 10.52 -7.11 -8.21
C PRO A 61 11.18 -6.34 -7.05
N SER A 62 10.39 -6.03 -6.02
CA SER A 62 10.79 -5.24 -4.86
C SER A 62 9.98 -5.63 -3.63
N SER A 63 10.23 -4.96 -2.49
CA SER A 63 9.35 -4.99 -1.32
C SER A 63 8.22 -3.97 -1.45
N GLY A 64 7.25 -3.99 -0.51
CA GLY A 64 6.20 -2.98 -0.44
C GLY A 64 6.73 -1.54 -0.38
N THR A 65 7.90 -1.33 0.22
CA THR A 65 8.59 -0.03 0.27
C THR A 65 8.91 0.52 -1.13
N GLY A 66 9.32 -0.35 -2.07
CA GLY A 66 9.54 0.07 -3.45
C GLY A 66 8.24 0.46 -4.17
N CYS A 67 7.11 -0.16 -3.80
CA CYS A 67 5.80 0.24 -4.31
C CYS A 67 5.36 1.61 -3.77
N TRP A 68 5.66 1.93 -2.51
CA TRP A 68 5.43 3.27 -1.96
C TRP A 68 6.17 4.34 -2.76
N GLU A 69 7.46 4.12 -3.00
CA GLU A 69 8.29 5.04 -3.78
C GLU A 69 7.75 5.19 -5.21
N ALA A 70 7.44 4.08 -5.87
CA ALA A 70 6.89 4.08 -7.22
C ALA A 70 5.57 4.85 -7.30
N ALA A 71 4.65 4.65 -6.35
CA ALA A 71 3.37 5.36 -6.31
C ALA A 71 3.56 6.86 -6.09
N LEU A 72 4.37 7.25 -5.12
CA LEU A 72 4.64 8.66 -4.81
C LEU A 72 5.29 9.39 -5.97
N GLN A 73 6.38 8.86 -6.52
CA GLN A 73 7.15 9.54 -7.58
C GLN A 73 6.44 9.57 -8.94
N SER A 74 5.54 8.61 -9.22
CA SER A 74 4.80 8.60 -10.48
C SER A 74 3.55 9.47 -10.49
N THR A 75 3.09 9.94 -9.33
CA THR A 75 1.82 10.66 -9.21
C THR A 75 1.94 12.05 -8.62
N LEU A 76 3.04 12.37 -7.93
CA LEU A 76 3.23 13.61 -7.20
C LEU A 76 4.48 14.38 -7.68
N ASN A 77 4.48 15.68 -7.46
CA ASN A 77 5.62 16.56 -7.70
C ASN A 77 6.36 16.87 -6.40
N ILE A 78 7.66 17.13 -6.50
CA ILE A 78 8.46 17.60 -5.36
C ILE A 78 7.79 18.82 -4.73
N GLY A 79 7.62 18.80 -3.41
CA GLY A 79 6.96 19.86 -2.64
C GLY A 79 5.47 19.69 -2.45
N ASP A 80 4.82 18.71 -3.11
CA ASP A 80 3.41 18.41 -2.88
C ASP A 80 3.17 17.99 -1.43
N LYS A 81 2.03 18.41 -0.88
CA LYS A 81 1.61 18.01 0.47
C LYS A 81 0.95 16.64 0.45
N VAL A 82 1.32 15.82 1.43
CA VAL A 82 0.80 14.47 1.62
C VAL A 82 0.28 14.33 3.05
N LEU A 83 -0.97 13.96 3.22
CA LEU A 83 -1.59 13.76 4.53
C LEU A 83 -1.52 12.29 4.94
N GLY A 84 -1.12 11.98 6.16
CA GLY A 84 -1.16 10.63 6.69
C GLY A 84 -1.06 10.57 8.20
N ALA A 85 -1.56 9.47 8.78
CA ALA A 85 -1.50 9.22 10.21
C ALA A 85 -0.30 8.33 10.54
N SER A 86 0.39 8.66 11.65
CA SER A 86 1.49 7.90 12.25
C SER A 86 0.96 7.16 13.46
N PHE A 87 0.64 5.87 13.31
CA PHE A 87 0.08 5.02 14.38
C PHE A 87 0.78 3.66 14.50
N GLY A 88 1.95 3.53 13.88
CA GLY A 88 2.78 2.34 13.93
C GLY A 88 4.02 2.46 13.04
N GLN A 89 4.77 1.37 12.95
CA GLN A 89 6.07 1.36 12.28
C GLN A 89 5.96 1.68 10.78
N PHE A 90 5.02 1.04 10.07
CA PHE A 90 4.94 1.17 8.60
C PHE A 90 4.28 2.48 8.18
N SER A 91 3.27 2.93 8.88
CA SER A 91 2.66 4.24 8.66
C SER A 91 3.68 5.37 8.86
N MET A 92 4.50 5.30 9.91
CA MET A 92 5.60 6.24 10.18
C MET A 92 6.68 6.19 9.09
N LEU A 93 7.14 5.00 8.68
CA LEU A 93 8.17 4.84 7.65
C LEU A 93 7.73 5.38 6.28
N TRP A 94 6.45 5.25 5.94
CA TRP A 94 5.92 5.79 4.69
C TRP A 94 5.94 7.32 4.68
N LEU A 95 5.56 7.94 5.80
CA LEU A 95 5.63 9.40 5.97
C LEU A 95 7.08 9.91 5.96
N ASP A 96 8.00 9.18 6.59
CA ASP A 96 9.44 9.49 6.54
C ASP A 96 9.98 9.40 5.10
N MET A 97 9.56 8.39 4.32
CA MET A 97 9.90 8.32 2.90
C MET A 97 9.39 9.56 2.14
N CYS A 98 8.17 10.03 2.40
CA CYS A 98 7.68 11.26 1.77
C CYS A 98 8.62 12.45 2.02
N ALA A 99 9.09 12.62 3.26
CA ALA A 99 10.03 13.68 3.59
C ALA A 99 11.37 13.52 2.87
N ARG A 100 11.93 12.31 2.82
CA ARG A 100 13.19 12.02 2.10
C ARG A 100 13.08 12.27 0.60
N LEU A 101 11.93 11.98 0.00
CA LEU A 101 11.62 12.25 -1.41
C LEU A 101 11.24 13.71 -1.68
N LYS A 102 11.38 14.59 -0.67
CA LYS A 102 11.09 16.04 -0.73
C LYS A 102 9.61 16.39 -0.96
N PHE A 103 8.70 15.49 -0.63
CA PHE A 103 7.31 15.85 -0.42
C PHE A 103 7.15 16.53 0.94
N LYS A 104 5.99 17.12 1.20
CA LYS A 104 5.68 17.79 2.47
C LYS A 104 4.63 17.00 3.24
N PRO A 105 5.03 16.02 4.07
CA PRO A 105 4.07 15.26 4.85
C PRO A 105 3.41 16.13 5.92
N ILE A 106 2.09 16.04 6.01
CA ILE A 106 1.27 16.51 7.13
C ILE A 106 1.00 15.28 7.97
N ILE A 107 1.64 15.19 9.13
CA ILE A 107 1.63 14.01 9.98
C ILE A 107 0.60 14.19 11.09
N MET A 108 -0.37 13.30 11.14
CA MET A 108 -1.31 13.19 12.26
C MET A 108 -0.74 12.14 13.21
N GLU A 109 -0.24 12.58 14.37
CA GLU A 109 0.28 11.68 15.38
C GLU A 109 -0.88 11.02 16.12
N GLU A 110 -0.90 9.69 16.09
CA GLU A 110 -1.92 8.86 16.74
C GLU A 110 -1.26 7.87 17.70
N GLU A 111 -1.99 7.43 18.69
CA GLU A 111 -1.51 6.40 19.60
C GLU A 111 -1.33 5.07 18.85
N TRP A 112 -0.20 4.39 19.08
CA TRP A 112 0.04 3.06 18.51
C TRP A 112 -1.02 2.08 19.01
N GLY A 113 -1.64 1.37 18.07
CA GLY A 113 -2.71 0.42 18.36
C GLY A 113 -4.13 0.95 18.15
N THR A 114 -4.29 2.23 17.74
CA THR A 114 -5.62 2.83 17.54
C THR A 114 -6.07 2.84 16.06
N GLY A 115 -5.13 2.84 15.12
CA GLY A 115 -5.41 2.95 13.68
C GLY A 115 -5.71 4.37 13.20
N ALA A 116 -6.12 4.50 11.94
CA ALA A 116 -6.39 5.79 11.33
C ALA A 116 -7.67 6.44 11.91
N ASN A 117 -7.52 7.62 12.51
CA ASN A 117 -8.63 8.38 13.09
C ASN A 117 -9.37 9.18 11.99
N LEU A 118 -10.62 8.80 11.68
CA LEU A 118 -11.41 9.44 10.64
C LEU A 118 -11.71 10.92 10.92
N GLU A 119 -11.88 11.32 12.18
CA GLU A 119 -12.15 12.72 12.55
C GLU A 119 -10.95 13.60 12.20
N ASN A 120 -9.73 13.12 12.42
CA ASN A 120 -8.52 13.86 12.07
C ASN A 120 -8.36 14.00 10.54
N TYR A 121 -8.63 12.93 9.75
CA TYR A 121 -8.67 13.02 8.30
C TYR A 121 -9.73 14.04 7.82
N HIS A 122 -10.94 13.95 8.37
CA HIS A 122 -12.02 14.89 8.02
C HIS A 122 -11.62 16.33 8.32
N LYS A 123 -11.07 16.59 9.49
CA LYS A 123 -10.63 17.94 9.91
C LYS A 123 -9.63 18.52 8.91
N HIS A 124 -8.51 17.82 8.68
CA HIS A 124 -7.46 18.32 7.79
C HIS A 124 -7.94 18.55 6.35
N LEU A 125 -8.76 17.63 5.82
CA LEU A 125 -9.28 17.73 4.46
C LEU A 125 -10.35 18.82 4.32
N SER A 126 -11.21 18.99 5.33
CA SER A 126 -12.23 20.05 5.32
C SER A 126 -11.64 21.45 5.48
N GLU A 127 -10.47 21.58 6.11
CA GLU A 127 -9.74 22.84 6.26
C GLU A 127 -8.90 23.19 5.02
N ASP A 128 -8.53 22.22 4.18
CA ASP A 128 -7.73 22.42 2.96
C ASP A 128 -8.57 22.92 1.77
N LYS A 129 -9.12 24.14 1.90
CA LYS A 129 -10.00 24.75 0.90
C LYS A 129 -9.34 24.95 -0.46
N ASP A 130 -8.04 25.15 -0.49
CA ASP A 130 -7.25 25.37 -1.71
C ASP A 130 -6.79 24.05 -2.36
N HIS A 131 -7.17 22.90 -1.82
CA HIS A 131 -6.79 21.57 -2.28
C HIS A 131 -5.27 21.43 -2.47
N THR A 132 -4.53 21.88 -1.48
CA THR A 132 -3.05 21.81 -1.47
C THR A 132 -2.53 20.41 -1.13
N ILE A 133 -3.32 19.61 -0.43
CA ILE A 133 -3.04 18.19 -0.16
C ILE A 133 -3.30 17.41 -1.45
N LYS A 134 -2.24 16.74 -1.97
CA LYS A 134 -2.31 16.01 -3.24
C LYS A 134 -2.53 14.52 -3.06
N ALA A 135 -2.13 13.96 -1.92
CA ALA A 135 -2.37 12.57 -1.60
C ALA A 135 -2.69 12.38 -0.11
N VAL A 136 -3.47 11.34 0.15
CA VAL A 136 -3.81 10.84 1.49
C VAL A 136 -3.29 9.41 1.59
N LEU A 137 -2.45 9.15 2.58
CA LEU A 137 -1.86 7.84 2.85
C LEU A 137 -2.63 7.13 3.96
N VAL A 138 -2.96 5.86 3.72
CA VAL A 138 -3.58 4.99 4.73
C VAL A 138 -2.92 3.62 4.74
N CYS A 139 -2.29 3.26 5.84
CA CYS A 139 -1.89 1.89 6.11
C CYS A 139 -3.13 1.10 6.54
N GLN A 140 -3.62 0.19 5.70
CA GLN A 140 -4.86 -0.56 5.97
C GLN A 140 -4.71 -1.50 7.16
N ASN A 141 -3.60 -2.22 7.23
CA ASN A 141 -3.25 -3.03 8.39
C ASN A 141 -1.83 -2.67 8.82
N GLU A 142 -1.72 -2.07 9.99
CA GLU A 142 -0.41 -1.76 10.56
C GLU A 142 0.19 -3.05 11.15
N THR A 143 1.16 -3.60 10.45
CA THR A 143 1.76 -4.89 10.78
C THR A 143 2.39 -4.92 12.17
N ALA A 144 2.95 -3.78 12.62
CA ALA A 144 3.61 -3.70 13.92
C ALA A 144 2.64 -3.82 15.11
N THR A 145 1.38 -3.44 14.91
CA THR A 145 0.35 -3.43 15.97
C THR A 145 -0.81 -4.37 15.70
N GLY A 146 -0.97 -4.85 14.46
CA GLY A 146 -2.10 -5.68 14.03
C GLY A 146 -3.42 -4.91 13.86
N VAL A 147 -3.37 -3.58 13.86
CA VAL A 147 -4.57 -2.73 13.78
C VAL A 147 -4.99 -2.53 12.34
N LYS A 148 -6.28 -2.70 12.08
CA LYS A 148 -6.91 -2.44 10.78
C LYS A 148 -7.60 -1.09 10.77
N SER A 149 -7.23 -0.24 9.81
CA SER A 149 -7.83 1.08 9.57
C SER A 149 -9.05 1.01 8.64
N ASP A 150 -10.00 1.91 8.84
CA ASP A 150 -11.18 2.04 7.97
C ASP A 150 -10.87 2.87 6.71
N VAL A 151 -10.29 2.20 5.71
CA VAL A 151 -9.98 2.80 4.40
C VAL A 151 -11.25 3.32 3.70
N LYS A 152 -12.38 2.62 3.86
CA LYS A 152 -13.66 3.04 3.24
C LYS A 152 -14.16 4.36 3.84
N GLY A 153 -13.99 4.51 5.15
CA GLY A 153 -14.30 5.77 5.84
C GLY A 153 -13.46 6.93 5.31
N VAL A 154 -12.16 6.73 5.12
CA VAL A 154 -11.29 7.78 4.54
C VAL A 154 -11.70 8.10 3.09
N ARG A 155 -12.02 7.09 2.27
CA ARG A 155 -12.54 7.32 0.90
C ARG A 155 -13.83 8.13 0.93
N LYS A 156 -14.76 7.75 1.82
CA LYS A 156 -16.02 8.47 1.97
C LYS A 156 -15.82 9.94 2.34
N ILE A 157 -14.88 10.26 3.22
CA ILE A 157 -14.56 11.65 3.59
C ILE A 157 -14.11 12.45 2.35
N LEU A 158 -13.20 11.88 1.54
CA LEU A 158 -12.75 12.53 0.31
C LEU A 158 -13.91 12.77 -0.67
N ASP A 159 -14.80 11.79 -0.81
CA ASP A 159 -15.97 11.90 -1.70
C ASP A 159 -16.98 12.92 -1.20
N ASP A 160 -17.34 12.91 0.08
CA ASP A 160 -18.30 13.83 0.71
C ASP A 160 -17.81 15.29 0.64
N LEU A 161 -16.49 15.51 0.76
CA LEU A 161 -15.88 16.84 0.64
C LEU A 161 -15.59 17.25 -0.81
N GLY A 162 -15.75 16.35 -1.78
CA GLY A 162 -15.32 16.58 -3.17
C GLY A 162 -13.82 16.85 -3.28
N HIS A 163 -13.01 16.31 -2.36
CA HIS A 163 -11.59 16.60 -2.29
C HIS A 163 -10.80 15.77 -3.32
N PRO A 164 -9.99 16.41 -4.21
CA PRO A 164 -9.36 15.74 -5.34
C PRO A 164 -8.10 14.94 -5.01
N ALA A 165 -7.67 14.91 -3.75
CA ALA A 165 -6.47 14.17 -3.33
C ALA A 165 -6.57 12.68 -3.68
N LEU A 166 -5.45 12.12 -4.12
CA LEU A 166 -5.34 10.68 -4.36
C LEU A 166 -5.37 9.93 -3.02
N LEU A 167 -6.15 8.86 -2.93
CA LEU A 167 -6.07 7.93 -1.82
C LEU A 167 -5.08 6.82 -2.16
N MET A 168 -3.99 6.75 -1.41
CA MET A 168 -2.98 5.70 -1.51
C MET A 168 -3.11 4.77 -0.30
N VAL A 169 -3.20 3.48 -0.56
CA VAL A 169 -3.43 2.48 0.49
C VAL A 169 -2.29 1.47 0.49
N ASP A 170 -1.67 1.31 1.65
CA ASP A 170 -0.79 0.16 1.89
C ASP A 170 -1.61 -1.03 2.38
N GLY A 171 -1.64 -2.07 1.58
CA GLY A 171 -2.31 -3.33 1.88
C GLY A 171 -1.37 -4.53 1.99
N VAL A 172 -0.06 -4.32 2.15
CA VAL A 172 0.96 -5.40 2.11
C VAL A 172 0.61 -6.56 3.04
N SER A 173 0.10 -6.29 4.23
CA SER A 173 -0.26 -7.33 5.20
C SER A 173 -1.78 -7.58 5.31
N SER A 174 -2.58 -7.08 4.36
CA SER A 174 -4.05 -7.15 4.43
C SER A 174 -4.77 -7.47 3.11
N VAL A 175 -4.09 -7.39 1.97
CA VAL A 175 -4.70 -7.75 0.67
C VAL A 175 -4.98 -9.26 0.64
N ALA A 176 -6.20 -9.62 0.23
CA ALA A 176 -6.69 -11.00 0.15
C ALA A 176 -6.79 -11.74 1.50
N SER A 177 -6.86 -11.01 2.63
CA SER A 177 -7.10 -11.57 3.97
C SER A 177 -8.57 -11.50 4.37
#